data_aa56032e2204dd62a72604915cc5c0bb
#
_entry.id   aa56032e2204dd62a72604915cc5c0bb
#
_cell.length_a   1.000
_cell.length_b   1.000
_cell.length_c   1.000
_cell.angle_alpha   90.00
_cell.angle_beta   90.00
_cell.angle_gamma   90.00
#
_symmetry.space_group_name_H-M   'P 1'
#
loop_
_entity.id
_entity.type
_entity.pdbx_description
1 polymer ?
#
loop_
_entity_poly.entity_id
_entity_poly.type
_entity_poly.pdbx_seq_one_letter_code
_entity_poly.pdbx_strand_id
1 'polypeptide(L)'
;MVRKLFLKYRLPLGILFLVLGGVITYTTGIAISWLFFLTGLILVFTHFFLGPLGLAQEYLEEADLEGADRILSKIRYPGLLYKPIRSTYYFLKSIVASTNQDLDQAETFMKKSVSLGAPMKEVQAQSYFQLGTISYQKSNLRAAEDYLKKALSAGLPDNESKAAAYLQLASIAVNRRDFKNVRRYHKLCKEQRPKTKEVVEQLKQLDKFIPRMPG
;
A
#
# COMPACT_ATOMS: atom_id res chain seq x y z
N MET A 1 17.24 5.90 -8.35
CA MET A 1 18.07 5.50 -9.52
C MET A 1 18.69 4.12 -9.37
N VAL A 2 19.40 3.81 -8.28
CA VAL A 2 20.06 2.50 -8.03
C VAL A 2 19.06 1.33 -8.03
N ARG A 3 17.86 1.49 -7.46
CA ARG A 3 16.82 0.46 -7.37
C ARG A 3 16.28 0.04 -8.75
N LYS A 4 16.02 0.98 -9.66
CA LYS A 4 15.62 0.67 -11.06
C LYS A 4 16.72 -0.09 -11.80
N LEU A 5 17.97 0.31 -11.60
CA LEU A 5 19.12 -0.35 -12.21
C LEU A 5 19.23 -1.80 -11.72
N PHE A 6 19.12 -2.03 -10.40
CA PHE A 6 19.16 -3.37 -9.81
C PHE A 6 18.00 -4.25 -10.29
N LEU A 7 16.77 -3.72 -10.39
CA LEU A 7 15.63 -4.45 -10.92
C LEU A 7 15.82 -4.83 -12.40
N LYS A 8 16.42 -3.92 -13.20
CA LYS A 8 16.70 -4.15 -14.62
C LYS A 8 17.77 -5.24 -14.85
N TYR A 9 18.81 -5.24 -14.03
CA TYR A 9 19.94 -6.19 -14.18
C TYR A 9 19.76 -7.50 -13.40
N ARG A 10 18.70 -7.65 -12.62
CA ARG A 10 18.42 -8.85 -11.81
C ARG A 10 18.30 -10.12 -12.64
N LEU A 11 17.62 -10.05 -13.80
CA LEU A 11 17.48 -11.20 -14.70
C LEU A 11 18.81 -11.59 -15.37
N PRO A 12 19.56 -10.70 -16.04
CA PRO A 12 20.84 -11.06 -16.62
C PRO A 12 21.86 -11.53 -15.56
N LEU A 13 21.86 -10.96 -14.36
CA LEU A 13 22.67 -11.47 -13.25
C LEU A 13 22.26 -12.87 -12.82
N GLY A 14 20.96 -13.15 -12.70
CA GLY A 14 20.46 -14.49 -12.38
C GLY A 14 20.90 -15.54 -13.41
N ILE A 15 20.78 -15.21 -14.70
CA ILE A 15 21.25 -16.08 -15.79
C ILE A 15 22.78 -16.28 -15.71
N LEU A 16 23.53 -15.20 -15.47
CA LEU A 16 24.98 -15.27 -15.32
C LEU A 16 25.39 -16.24 -14.18
N PHE A 17 24.72 -16.15 -13.03
CA PHE A 17 24.97 -17.05 -11.90
C PHE A 17 24.64 -18.52 -12.23
N LEU A 18 23.57 -18.78 -12.98
CA LEU A 18 23.23 -20.14 -13.44
C LEU A 18 24.30 -20.70 -14.41
N VAL A 19 24.78 -19.87 -15.34
CA VAL A 19 25.83 -20.25 -16.27
C VAL A 19 27.14 -20.51 -15.54
N LEU A 20 27.57 -19.63 -14.63
CA LEU A 20 28.74 -19.80 -13.79
C LEU A 20 28.65 -21.09 -12.94
N GLY A 21 27.46 -21.37 -12.37
CA GLY A 21 27.18 -22.60 -11.66
C GLY A 21 27.46 -23.84 -12.53
N GLY A 22 27.03 -23.82 -13.79
CA GLY A 22 27.30 -24.88 -14.76
C GLY A 22 28.80 -25.08 -15.05
N VAL A 23 29.53 -24.00 -15.29
CA VAL A 23 30.97 -24.02 -15.53
C VAL A 23 31.73 -24.56 -14.31
N ILE A 24 31.39 -24.10 -13.11
CA ILE A 24 32.02 -24.55 -11.85
C ILE A 24 31.73 -26.03 -11.59
N THR A 25 30.51 -26.50 -11.91
CA THR A 25 30.18 -27.93 -11.78
C THR A 25 31.12 -28.80 -12.64
N TYR A 26 31.39 -28.33 -13.86
CA TYR A 26 32.28 -29.04 -14.77
C TYR A 26 33.73 -29.07 -14.29
N THR A 27 34.21 -28.03 -13.61
CA THR A 27 35.64 -27.91 -13.21
C THR A 27 35.93 -28.44 -11.80
N THR A 28 35.01 -28.20 -10.84
CA THR A 28 35.25 -28.46 -9.40
C THR A 28 34.22 -29.37 -8.75
N GLY A 29 33.18 -29.78 -9.52
CA GLY A 29 32.10 -30.61 -9.02
C GLY A 29 30.97 -29.86 -8.34
N ILE A 30 29.96 -30.61 -7.90
CA ILE A 30 28.64 -30.07 -7.45
C ILE A 30 28.70 -29.36 -6.09
N ALA A 31 29.75 -29.68 -5.28
CA ALA A 31 29.81 -29.24 -3.87
C ALA A 31 29.87 -27.72 -3.67
N ILE A 32 30.38 -26.96 -4.62
CA ILE A 32 30.50 -25.49 -4.56
C ILE A 32 29.47 -24.84 -5.49
N SER A 33 29.17 -25.48 -6.62
CA SER A 33 28.32 -24.92 -7.67
C SER A 33 26.85 -24.78 -7.26
N TRP A 34 26.34 -25.55 -6.30
CA TRP A 34 24.95 -25.47 -5.84
C TRP A 34 24.57 -24.07 -5.31
N LEU A 35 25.52 -23.34 -4.69
CA LEU A 35 25.30 -21.97 -4.23
C LEU A 35 25.03 -21.02 -5.39
N PHE A 36 25.74 -21.19 -6.52
CA PHE A 36 25.53 -20.38 -7.73
C PHE A 36 24.18 -20.68 -8.35
N PHE A 37 23.78 -21.96 -8.41
CA PHE A 37 22.45 -22.34 -8.89
C PHE A 37 21.34 -21.78 -8.01
N LEU A 38 21.49 -21.92 -6.68
CA LEU A 38 20.52 -21.39 -5.73
C LEU A 38 20.38 -19.88 -5.87
N THR A 39 21.50 -19.14 -5.91
CA THR A 39 21.52 -17.69 -6.07
C THR A 39 20.90 -17.26 -7.40
N GLY A 40 21.29 -17.92 -8.49
CA GLY A 40 20.73 -17.66 -9.82
C GLY A 40 19.23 -17.91 -9.87
N LEU A 41 18.76 -19.01 -9.30
CA LEU A 41 17.33 -19.36 -9.23
C LEU A 41 16.55 -18.32 -8.41
N ILE A 42 17.07 -17.90 -7.26
CA ILE A 42 16.46 -16.87 -6.41
C ILE A 42 16.37 -15.55 -7.18
N LEU A 43 17.42 -15.13 -7.89
CA LEU A 43 17.43 -13.89 -8.67
C LEU A 43 16.40 -13.94 -9.81
N VAL A 44 16.33 -15.04 -10.55
CA VAL A 44 15.34 -15.23 -11.61
C VAL A 44 13.93 -15.26 -11.04
N PHE A 45 13.69 -16.04 -9.99
CA PHE A 45 12.39 -16.11 -9.32
C PHE A 45 11.92 -14.73 -8.82
N THR A 46 12.80 -14.02 -8.12
CA THR A 46 12.47 -12.68 -7.59
C THR A 46 12.27 -11.65 -8.70
N HIS A 47 12.92 -11.79 -9.85
CA HIS A 47 12.70 -10.93 -11.01
C HIS A 47 11.26 -11.08 -11.53
N PHE A 48 10.78 -12.30 -11.73
CA PHE A 48 9.45 -12.55 -12.27
C PHE A 48 8.31 -12.28 -11.28
N PHE A 49 8.51 -12.56 -10.00
CA PHE A 49 7.44 -12.48 -8.99
C PHE A 49 7.43 -11.17 -8.19
N LEU A 50 8.60 -10.63 -7.85
CA LEU A 50 8.70 -9.39 -7.06
C LEU A 50 9.02 -8.17 -7.90
N GLY A 51 9.70 -8.34 -9.03
CA GLY A 51 10.11 -7.25 -9.92
C GLY A 51 8.94 -6.38 -10.38
N PRO A 52 7.86 -6.96 -10.93
CA PRO A 52 6.71 -6.19 -11.38
C PRO A 52 6.03 -5.37 -10.26
N LEU A 53 5.91 -5.93 -9.05
CA LEU A 53 5.29 -5.22 -7.92
C LEU A 53 6.15 -4.06 -7.42
N GLY A 54 7.47 -4.26 -7.34
CA GLY A 54 8.40 -3.19 -6.98
C GLY A 54 8.42 -2.05 -7.98
N LEU A 55 8.37 -2.37 -9.29
CA LEU A 55 8.27 -1.36 -10.35
C LEU A 55 6.92 -0.63 -10.32
N ALA A 56 5.82 -1.35 -10.13
CA ALA A 56 4.50 -0.73 -10.04
C ALA A 56 4.41 0.24 -8.85
N GLN A 57 5.01 -0.12 -7.70
CA GLN A 57 5.10 0.78 -6.55
C GLN A 57 5.90 2.04 -6.88
N GLU A 58 7.03 1.90 -7.58
CA GLU A 58 7.87 3.04 -7.97
C GLU A 58 7.15 3.98 -8.95
N TYR A 59 6.40 3.42 -9.92
CA TYR A 59 5.55 4.22 -10.80
C TYR A 59 4.46 4.98 -10.02
N LEU A 60 3.87 4.37 -8.99
CA LEU A 60 2.90 5.05 -8.13
C LEU A 60 3.54 6.17 -7.31
N GLU A 61 4.76 5.99 -6.81
CA GLU A 61 5.53 7.04 -6.12
C GLU A 61 5.88 8.22 -7.04
N GLU A 62 6.06 7.96 -8.35
CA GLU A 62 6.29 8.97 -9.40
C GLU A 62 4.99 9.55 -9.98
N ALA A 63 3.82 9.15 -9.44
CA ALA A 63 2.48 9.50 -9.94
C ALA A 63 2.20 9.05 -11.40
N ASP A 64 2.96 8.08 -11.92
CA ASP A 64 2.72 7.45 -13.22
C ASP A 64 1.77 6.27 -13.08
N LEU A 65 0.47 6.57 -13.11
CA LEU A 65 -0.60 5.58 -12.95
C LEU A 65 -0.69 4.60 -14.12
N GLU A 66 -0.45 5.11 -15.33
CA GLU A 66 -0.50 4.27 -16.54
C GLU A 66 0.65 3.26 -16.55
N GLY A 67 1.84 3.69 -16.16
CA GLY A 67 3.00 2.82 -15.97
C GLY A 67 2.74 1.74 -14.93
N ALA A 68 2.19 2.12 -13.78
CA ALA A 68 1.83 1.19 -12.73
C ALA A 68 0.80 0.15 -13.20
N ASP A 69 -0.28 0.59 -13.85
CA ASP A 69 -1.32 -0.32 -14.34
C ASP A 69 -0.79 -1.25 -15.43
N ARG A 70 0.00 -0.73 -16.35
CA ARG A 70 0.66 -1.53 -17.42
C ARG A 70 1.52 -2.64 -16.85
N ILE A 71 2.28 -2.37 -15.79
CA ILE A 71 3.14 -3.37 -15.14
C ILE A 71 2.31 -4.40 -14.38
N LEU A 72 1.30 -3.96 -13.62
CA LEU A 72 0.42 -4.87 -12.88
C LEU A 72 -0.40 -5.76 -13.81
N SER A 73 -0.81 -5.26 -14.97
CA SER A 73 -1.57 -6.02 -15.97
C SER A 73 -0.76 -7.12 -16.66
N LYS A 74 0.59 -7.08 -16.61
CA LYS A 74 1.45 -8.18 -17.05
C LYS A 74 1.32 -9.42 -16.18
N ILE A 75 0.84 -9.28 -14.94
CA ILE A 75 0.60 -10.41 -14.04
C ILE A 75 -0.71 -11.08 -14.43
N ARG A 76 -0.64 -12.01 -15.39
CA ARG A 76 -1.82 -12.66 -16.00
C ARG A 76 -2.56 -13.59 -15.02
N TYR A 77 -1.84 -14.21 -14.11
CA TYR A 77 -2.38 -15.20 -13.15
C TYR A 77 -2.03 -14.84 -11.70
N PRO A 78 -2.67 -13.81 -11.13
CA PRO A 78 -2.36 -13.40 -9.75
C PRO A 78 -2.69 -14.48 -8.71
N GLY A 79 -3.57 -15.43 -9.05
CA GLY A 79 -3.89 -16.58 -8.20
C GLY A 79 -2.71 -17.50 -7.89
N LEU A 80 -1.71 -17.55 -8.78
CA LEU A 80 -0.48 -18.34 -8.60
C LEU A 80 0.55 -17.66 -7.70
N LEU A 81 0.36 -16.38 -7.40
CA LEU A 81 1.26 -15.67 -6.49
C LEU A 81 1.09 -16.18 -5.05
N TYR A 82 2.22 -16.31 -4.35
CA TYR A 82 2.22 -16.58 -2.91
C TYR A 82 1.37 -15.52 -2.15
N LYS A 83 0.61 -15.95 -1.13
CA LYS A 83 -0.41 -15.11 -0.47
C LYS A 83 0.03 -13.68 -0.14
N PRO A 84 1.19 -13.41 0.51
CA PRO A 84 1.63 -12.04 0.79
C PRO A 84 1.88 -11.20 -0.47
N ILE A 85 2.48 -11.80 -1.50
CA ILE A 85 2.76 -11.14 -2.79
C ILE A 85 1.44 -10.83 -3.50
N ARG A 86 0.49 -11.74 -3.47
CA ARG A 86 -0.85 -11.57 -4.02
C ARG A 86 -1.63 -10.48 -3.29
N SER A 87 -1.48 -10.38 -1.96
CA SER A 87 -2.06 -9.30 -1.16
C SER A 87 -1.52 -7.94 -1.62
N THR A 88 -0.20 -7.81 -1.77
CA THR A 88 0.44 -6.59 -2.29
C THR A 88 -0.01 -6.25 -3.71
N TYR A 89 -0.15 -7.26 -4.59
CA TYR A 89 -0.69 -7.05 -5.94
C TYR A 89 -2.09 -6.40 -5.91
N TYR A 90 -3.01 -6.95 -5.11
CA TYR A 90 -4.35 -6.38 -5.00
C TYR A 90 -4.36 -5.03 -4.29
N PHE A 91 -3.46 -4.79 -3.35
CA PHE A 91 -3.27 -3.48 -2.74
C PHE A 91 -2.90 -2.42 -3.79
N LEU A 92 -1.89 -2.69 -4.62
CA LEU A 92 -1.45 -1.77 -5.67
C LEU A 92 -2.53 -1.56 -6.75
N LYS A 93 -3.23 -2.63 -7.16
CA LYS A 93 -4.38 -2.52 -8.09
C LYS A 93 -5.50 -1.65 -7.51
N SER A 94 -5.75 -1.72 -6.22
CA SER A 94 -6.73 -0.88 -5.56
C SER A 94 -6.33 0.60 -5.58
N ILE A 95 -5.05 0.92 -5.39
CA ILE A 95 -4.55 2.30 -5.47
C ILE A 95 -4.78 2.84 -6.89
N VAL A 96 -4.38 2.10 -7.92
CA VAL A 96 -4.58 2.50 -9.32
C VAL A 96 -6.07 2.75 -9.60
N ALA A 97 -6.95 1.81 -9.22
CA ALA A 97 -8.39 1.95 -9.42
C ALA A 97 -8.97 3.16 -8.68
N SER A 98 -8.53 3.39 -7.43
CA SER A 98 -8.98 4.53 -6.62
C SER A 98 -8.58 5.87 -7.25
N THR A 99 -7.37 5.97 -7.79
CA THR A 99 -6.91 7.20 -8.44
C THR A 99 -7.62 7.43 -9.78
N ASN A 100 -7.98 6.37 -10.49
CA ASN A 100 -8.84 6.43 -11.69
C ASN A 100 -10.33 6.66 -11.36
N GLN A 101 -10.66 6.90 -10.08
CA GLN A 101 -12.03 7.12 -9.58
C GLN A 101 -12.98 5.91 -9.75
N ASP A 102 -12.45 4.73 -10.05
CA ASP A 102 -13.22 3.49 -10.04
C ASP A 102 -13.26 2.92 -8.62
N LEU A 103 -14.09 3.54 -7.78
CA LEU A 103 -14.19 3.22 -6.36
C LEU A 103 -14.72 1.80 -6.09
N ASP A 104 -15.50 1.23 -7.01
CA ASP A 104 -16.04 -0.13 -6.87
C ASP A 104 -14.96 -1.18 -7.08
N GLN A 105 -14.14 -1.03 -8.11
CA GLN A 105 -12.99 -1.88 -8.32
C GLN A 105 -11.94 -1.69 -7.20
N ALA A 106 -11.68 -0.44 -6.80
CA ALA A 106 -10.76 -0.13 -5.71
C ALA A 106 -11.15 -0.85 -4.41
N GLU A 107 -12.42 -0.78 -4.02
CA GLU A 107 -12.95 -1.47 -2.85
C GLU A 107 -12.81 -3.00 -2.98
N THR A 108 -13.15 -3.54 -4.14
CA THR A 108 -13.07 -4.98 -4.41
C THR A 108 -11.63 -5.48 -4.29
N PHE A 109 -10.67 -4.79 -4.89
CA PHE A 109 -9.26 -5.17 -4.82
C PHE A 109 -8.71 -5.01 -3.39
N MET A 110 -9.06 -3.93 -2.71
CA MET A 110 -8.59 -3.73 -1.33
C MET A 110 -9.15 -4.79 -0.37
N LYS A 111 -10.43 -5.15 -0.50
CA LYS A 111 -11.02 -6.27 0.28
C LYS A 111 -10.30 -7.59 0.01
N LYS A 112 -9.95 -7.88 -1.26
CA LYS A 112 -9.14 -9.06 -1.61
C LYS A 112 -7.76 -9.00 -0.96
N SER A 113 -7.10 -7.84 -0.98
CA SER A 113 -5.81 -7.65 -0.31
C SER A 113 -5.90 -7.97 1.18
N VAL A 114 -6.85 -7.38 1.87
CA VAL A 114 -7.05 -7.60 3.32
C VAL A 114 -7.40 -9.06 3.64
N SER A 115 -8.25 -9.71 2.84
CA SER A 115 -8.67 -11.10 3.06
C SER A 115 -7.53 -12.12 2.92
N LEU A 116 -6.50 -11.78 2.13
CA LEU A 116 -5.31 -12.61 1.96
C LEU A 116 -4.34 -12.51 3.15
N GLY A 117 -4.53 -11.53 4.02
CA GLY A 117 -3.63 -11.23 5.12
C GLY A 117 -2.41 -10.42 4.63
N ALA A 118 -2.18 -9.31 5.29
CA ALA A 118 -0.99 -8.51 5.02
C ALA A 118 0.26 -9.19 5.64
N PRO A 119 1.42 -9.12 4.97
CA PRO A 119 2.66 -9.71 5.47
C PRO A 119 3.16 -9.04 6.77
N MET A 120 2.75 -7.80 7.02
CA MET A 120 3.13 -6.99 8.19
C MET A 120 1.91 -6.22 8.72
N LYS A 121 1.90 -5.93 10.03
CA LYS A 121 0.81 -5.18 10.68
C LYS A 121 0.63 -3.78 10.10
N GLU A 122 1.73 -3.13 9.71
CA GLU A 122 1.74 -1.80 9.10
C GLU A 122 1.01 -1.79 7.76
N VAL A 123 1.24 -2.82 6.93
CA VAL A 123 0.55 -2.98 5.63
C VAL A 123 -0.94 -3.24 5.85
N GLN A 124 -1.28 -4.00 6.89
CA GLN A 124 -2.68 -4.23 7.26
C GLN A 124 -3.37 -2.94 7.72
N ALA A 125 -2.70 -2.14 8.55
CA ALA A 125 -3.19 -0.85 9.00
C ALA A 125 -3.44 0.10 7.82
N GLN A 126 -2.48 0.17 6.88
CA GLN A 126 -2.61 0.98 5.68
C GLN A 126 -3.74 0.50 4.76
N SER A 127 -3.95 -0.82 4.64
CA SER A 127 -5.06 -1.38 3.86
C SER A 127 -6.41 -1.02 4.46
N TYR A 128 -6.56 -1.06 5.79
CA TYR A 128 -7.76 -0.59 6.46
C TYR A 128 -7.98 0.92 6.29
N PHE A 129 -6.91 1.71 6.34
CA PHE A 129 -7.00 3.15 6.09
C PHE A 129 -7.52 3.43 4.67
N GLN A 130 -6.98 2.76 3.67
CA GLN A 130 -7.45 2.88 2.28
C GLN A 130 -8.92 2.45 2.12
N LEU A 131 -9.34 1.33 2.74
CA LEU A 131 -10.75 0.92 2.75
C LEU A 131 -11.65 1.98 3.40
N GLY A 132 -11.18 2.59 4.48
CA GLY A 132 -11.89 3.69 5.14
C GLY A 132 -12.05 4.88 4.22
N THR A 133 -10.99 5.28 3.53
CA THR A 133 -10.99 6.39 2.57
C THR A 133 -11.93 6.13 1.38
N ILE A 134 -11.83 4.93 0.77
CA ILE A 134 -12.72 4.53 -0.34
C ILE A 134 -14.18 4.52 0.12
N SER A 135 -14.46 3.96 1.30
CA SER A 135 -15.82 3.93 1.85
C SER A 135 -16.35 5.34 2.13
N TYR A 136 -15.50 6.26 2.60
CA TYR A 136 -15.84 7.66 2.81
C TYR A 136 -16.19 8.36 1.48
N GLN A 137 -15.37 8.16 0.44
CA GLN A 137 -15.64 8.70 -0.90
C GLN A 137 -16.94 8.16 -1.50
N LYS A 138 -17.28 6.90 -1.22
CA LYS A 138 -18.57 6.28 -1.61
C LYS A 138 -19.75 6.72 -0.71
N SER A 139 -19.55 7.67 0.20
CA SER A 139 -20.54 8.11 1.18
C SER A 139 -21.06 7.01 2.13
N ASN A 140 -20.35 5.87 2.21
CA ASN A 140 -20.67 4.83 3.19
C ASN A 140 -19.97 5.14 4.52
N LEU A 141 -20.52 6.15 5.23
CA LEU A 141 -19.91 6.70 6.45
C LEU A 141 -19.77 5.68 7.58
N ARG A 142 -20.66 4.66 7.64
CA ARG A 142 -20.57 3.61 8.67
C ARG A 142 -19.38 2.70 8.42
N ALA A 143 -19.23 2.20 7.21
CA ALA A 143 -18.10 1.37 6.85
C ALA A 143 -16.78 2.14 6.93
N ALA A 144 -16.77 3.41 6.51
CA ALA A 144 -15.61 4.28 6.61
C ALA A 144 -15.12 4.41 8.06
N GLU A 145 -16.04 4.70 8.99
CA GLU A 145 -15.71 4.81 10.41
C GLU A 145 -15.12 3.52 10.98
N ASP A 146 -15.74 2.37 10.67
CA ASP A 146 -15.28 1.06 11.14
C ASP A 146 -13.88 0.74 10.63
N TYR A 147 -13.61 0.97 9.34
CA TYR A 147 -12.29 0.74 8.77
C TYR A 147 -11.23 1.71 9.28
N LEU A 148 -11.53 3.00 9.44
CA LEU A 148 -10.60 3.99 9.99
C LEU A 148 -10.23 3.66 11.43
N LYS A 149 -11.19 3.23 12.26
CA LYS A 149 -10.91 2.76 13.63
C LYS A 149 -10.04 1.51 13.63
N LYS A 150 -10.28 0.55 12.73
CA LYS A 150 -9.41 -0.63 12.56
C LYS A 150 -7.99 -0.24 12.12
N ALA A 151 -7.85 0.72 11.23
CA ALA A 151 -6.55 1.23 10.79
C ALA A 151 -5.74 1.81 11.96
N LEU A 152 -6.37 2.67 12.76
CA LEU A 152 -5.75 3.27 13.95
C LEU A 152 -5.39 2.22 15.00
N SER A 153 -6.26 1.24 15.25
CA SER A 153 -6.01 0.17 16.23
C SER A 153 -4.93 -0.81 15.77
N ALA A 154 -4.79 -1.03 14.44
CA ALA A 154 -3.72 -1.85 13.88
C ALA A 154 -2.35 -1.16 13.91
N GLY A 155 -2.32 0.16 14.10
CA GLY A 155 -1.10 0.95 14.22
C GLY A 155 -0.62 1.49 12.86
N LEU A 156 -1.17 2.61 12.42
CA LEU A 156 -0.64 3.31 11.23
C LEU A 156 0.81 3.72 11.47
N PRO A 157 1.70 3.56 10.45
CA PRO A 157 3.15 3.67 10.64
C PRO A 157 3.62 5.11 10.92
N ASP A 158 2.94 6.09 10.36
CA ASP A 158 3.36 7.49 10.39
C ASP A 158 2.28 8.43 10.94
N ASN A 159 2.70 9.59 11.42
CA ASN A 159 1.82 10.57 12.00
C ASN A 159 0.90 11.25 10.97
N GLU A 160 1.30 11.33 9.70
CA GLU A 160 0.48 11.90 8.64
C GLU A 160 -0.74 11.02 8.37
N SER A 161 -0.54 9.71 8.23
CA SER A 161 -1.64 8.75 8.05
C SER A 161 -2.58 8.74 9.26
N LYS A 162 -2.04 8.84 10.51
CA LYS A 162 -2.87 8.95 11.71
C LYS A 162 -3.69 10.23 11.72
N ALA A 163 -3.07 11.37 11.38
CA ALA A 163 -3.76 12.66 11.31
C ALA A 163 -4.87 12.64 10.26
N ALA A 164 -4.59 12.10 9.06
CA ALA A 164 -5.59 11.96 8.01
C ALA A 164 -6.76 11.06 8.45
N ALA A 165 -6.49 9.94 9.14
CA ALA A 165 -7.53 9.08 9.67
C ALA A 165 -8.40 9.79 10.71
N TYR A 166 -7.81 10.51 11.66
CA TYR A 166 -8.55 11.30 12.64
C TYR A 166 -9.36 12.42 11.99
N LEU A 167 -8.83 13.07 10.95
CA LEU A 167 -9.54 14.12 10.22
C LEU A 167 -10.76 13.57 9.49
N GLN A 168 -10.65 12.42 8.83
CA GLN A 168 -11.78 11.75 8.21
C GLN A 168 -12.84 11.32 9.25
N LEU A 169 -12.41 10.80 10.41
CA LEU A 169 -13.33 10.50 11.51
C LEU A 169 -14.03 11.74 12.07
N ALA A 170 -13.33 12.88 12.16
CA ALA A 170 -13.94 14.16 12.53
C ALA A 170 -14.98 14.60 11.49
N SER A 171 -14.69 14.48 10.21
CA SER A 171 -15.64 14.79 9.13
C SER A 171 -16.88 13.89 9.16
N ILE A 172 -16.72 12.60 9.45
CA ILE A 172 -17.86 11.67 9.64
C ILE A 172 -18.70 12.11 10.86
N ALA A 173 -18.05 12.49 11.96
CA ALA A 173 -18.73 12.97 13.15
C ALA A 173 -19.49 14.29 12.90
N VAL A 174 -18.94 15.21 12.09
CA VAL A 174 -19.65 16.43 11.64
C VAL A 174 -20.92 16.06 10.90
N ASN A 175 -20.84 15.14 9.92
CA ASN A 175 -22.01 14.69 9.16
C ASN A 175 -23.12 14.09 10.06
N ARG A 176 -22.74 13.47 11.18
CA ARG A 176 -23.68 12.90 12.15
C ARG A 176 -24.10 13.85 13.25
N ARG A 177 -23.59 15.10 13.23
CA ARG A 177 -23.77 16.09 14.29
C ARG A 177 -23.31 15.63 15.68
N ASP A 178 -22.31 14.72 15.70
CA ASP A 178 -21.70 14.23 16.94
C ASP A 178 -20.53 15.15 17.34
N PHE A 179 -20.89 16.30 17.88
CA PHE A 179 -19.93 17.37 18.20
C PHE A 179 -18.91 16.97 19.27
N LYS A 180 -19.27 16.04 20.15
CA LYS A 180 -18.34 15.46 21.14
C LYS A 180 -17.17 14.74 20.45
N ASN A 181 -17.48 13.86 19.51
CA ASN A 181 -16.46 13.15 18.75
C ASN A 181 -15.72 14.06 17.76
N VAL A 182 -16.35 15.08 17.20
CA VAL A 182 -15.64 16.09 16.40
C VAL A 182 -14.51 16.71 17.20
N ARG A 183 -14.77 17.23 18.41
CA ARG A 183 -13.75 17.84 19.27
C ARG A 183 -12.65 16.84 19.65
N ARG A 184 -13.04 15.59 19.95
CA ARG A 184 -12.09 14.52 20.28
C ARG A 184 -11.15 14.21 19.13
N TYR A 185 -11.68 13.94 17.93
CA TYR A 185 -10.87 13.57 16.77
C TYR A 185 -10.03 14.75 16.27
N HIS A 186 -10.57 15.96 16.32
CA HIS A 186 -9.81 17.16 16.02
C HIS A 186 -8.59 17.31 16.91
N LYS A 187 -8.73 17.14 18.26
CA LYS A 187 -7.62 17.16 19.22
C LYS A 187 -6.58 16.10 18.87
N LEU A 188 -7.02 14.86 18.64
CA LEU A 188 -6.12 13.73 18.28
C LEU A 188 -5.40 14.00 16.95
N CYS A 189 -6.04 14.62 15.97
CA CYS A 189 -5.40 15.02 14.72
C CYS A 189 -4.29 16.06 14.96
N LYS A 190 -4.56 17.09 15.78
CA LYS A 190 -3.55 18.12 16.14
C LYS A 190 -2.34 17.55 16.85
N GLU A 191 -2.55 16.57 17.73
CA GLU A 191 -1.48 15.90 18.47
C GLU A 191 -0.49 15.19 17.55
N GLN A 192 -0.91 14.75 16.34
CA GLN A 192 -0.05 14.14 15.35
C GLN A 192 0.87 15.14 14.63
N ARG A 193 0.61 16.45 14.73
CA ARG A 193 1.39 17.54 14.10
C ARG A 193 1.54 17.35 12.58
N PRO A 194 0.44 17.22 11.83
CA PRO A 194 0.48 16.98 10.39
C PRO A 194 1.22 18.12 9.66
N LYS A 195 1.92 17.76 8.58
CA LYS A 195 2.66 18.69 7.72
C LYS A 195 2.06 18.77 6.31
N THR A 196 1.31 17.76 5.91
CA THR A 196 0.65 17.71 4.60
C THR A 196 -0.33 18.86 4.46
N LYS A 197 -0.17 19.65 3.40
CA LYS A 197 -0.91 20.88 3.17
C LYS A 197 -2.41 20.68 3.25
N GLU A 198 -2.93 19.64 2.60
CA GLU A 198 -4.36 19.31 2.58
C GLU A 198 -4.92 19.04 3.97
N VAL A 199 -4.20 18.26 4.78
CA VAL A 199 -4.60 17.91 6.16
C VAL A 199 -4.60 19.17 7.04
N VAL A 200 -3.55 20.01 6.91
CA VAL A 200 -3.42 21.26 7.67
C VAL A 200 -4.53 22.25 7.29
N GLU A 201 -4.88 22.38 6.02
CA GLU A 201 -5.96 23.30 5.57
C GLU A 201 -7.32 22.83 6.08
N GLN A 202 -7.64 21.55 6.00
CA GLN A 202 -8.89 21.00 6.52
C GLN A 202 -8.97 21.13 8.04
N LEU A 203 -7.84 20.90 8.73
CA LEU A 203 -7.77 21.09 10.18
C LEU A 203 -8.05 22.55 10.58
N LYS A 204 -7.47 23.53 9.86
CA LYS A 204 -7.77 24.96 10.06
C LYS A 204 -9.23 25.32 9.80
N GLN A 205 -9.88 24.65 8.86
CA GLN A 205 -11.33 24.83 8.64
C GLN A 205 -12.12 24.34 9.85
N LEU A 206 -11.81 23.15 10.36
CA LEU A 206 -12.44 22.64 11.59
C LEU A 206 -12.19 23.55 12.80
N ASP A 207 -11.00 24.15 12.95
CA ASP A 207 -10.69 25.12 14.00
C ASP A 207 -11.68 26.31 14.02
N LYS A 208 -12.14 26.74 12.85
CA LYS A 208 -13.12 27.84 12.73
C LYS A 208 -14.55 27.40 13.08
N PHE A 209 -14.89 26.14 12.89
CA PHE A 209 -16.23 25.61 13.15
C PHE A 209 -16.43 25.17 14.58
N ILE A 210 -15.40 24.62 15.25
CA ILE A 210 -15.52 24.05 16.61
C ILE A 210 -16.10 25.06 17.64
N PRO A 211 -15.66 26.35 17.69
CA PRO A 211 -16.22 27.30 18.64
C PRO A 211 -17.71 27.61 18.44
N ARG A 212 -18.22 27.34 17.24
CA ARG A 212 -19.63 27.60 16.86
C ARG A 212 -20.55 26.39 17.06
N MET A 213 -19.97 25.25 17.44
CA MET A 213 -20.73 24.02 17.66
C MET A 213 -21.41 24.03 19.04
N PRO A 214 -22.63 23.51 19.15
CA PRO A 214 -23.28 23.35 20.46
C PRO A 214 -22.45 22.46 21.38
N GLY A 215 -22.55 22.71 22.69
CA GLY A 215 -21.84 22.01 23.75
C GLY A 215 -22.18 20.54 23.86
#